data_6f3079e608a6b6d09f3f65c87ef7199b
#
_entry.id   6f3079e608a6b6d09f3f65c87ef7199b
#
_cell.length_a   1.000
_cell.length_b   1.000
_cell.length_c   1.000
_cell.angle_alpha   90.00
_cell.angle_beta   90.00
_cell.angle_gamma   90.00
#
_symmetry.space_group_name_H-M   'P 1'
#
loop_
_entity.id
_entity.type
_entity.pdbx_description
1 polymer ?
#
loop_
_entity_poly.entity_id
_entity_poly.type
_entity_poly.pdbx_seq_one_letter_code
_entity_poly.pdbx_strand_id
1 'polypeptide(L)'
;MWKQFEAFLSRADLAGLVERFKGSMGWFYGFKLHLVVNDCGELLACQITSGNVDDREPVPPLCKRLFGKLIADRGDVSQSSVEHLLDMFGVHLITKLRKNKKNRLLPLMDKLLLRKRAIIESVVDQLKNISQIEDTRHRSPINCFINIVAGLITYCHQPKKPSLHLFSAGLLSA
;
A
#
# COMPACT_ATOMS: atom_id res chain seq x y z
N MET A 1 6.83 -1.34 3.44
CA MET A 1 6.08 -2.09 2.40
C MET A 1 4.92 -1.26 1.89
N TRP A 2 4.66 -1.31 0.60
CA TRP A 2 3.56 -0.62 -0.04
C TRP A 2 2.53 -1.60 -0.57
N LYS A 3 1.24 -1.29 -0.39
CA LYS A 3 0.11 -1.98 -0.99
C LYS A 3 -1.04 -1.02 -1.23
N GLN A 4 -1.74 -1.26 -2.31
CA GLN A 4 -2.99 -0.62 -2.66
C GLN A 4 -4.17 -1.39 -2.09
N PHE A 5 -5.20 -0.65 -1.79
CA PHE A 5 -6.45 -1.14 -1.26
C PHE A 5 -7.62 -0.36 -1.88
N GLU A 6 -8.68 -1.04 -2.26
CA GLU A 6 -9.86 -0.45 -2.90
C GLU A 6 -10.96 -0.24 -1.87
N ALA A 7 -11.46 0.99 -1.75
CA ALA A 7 -12.66 1.31 -0.99
C ALA A 7 -13.83 1.59 -1.95
N PHE A 8 -14.92 0.88 -1.80
CA PHE A 8 -16.05 0.93 -2.72
C PHE A 8 -17.13 1.89 -2.24
N LEU A 9 -17.66 2.67 -3.16
CA LEU A 9 -18.86 3.48 -2.98
C LEU A 9 -19.99 2.93 -3.87
N SER A 10 -21.13 2.66 -3.28
CA SER A 10 -22.19 1.87 -3.93
C SER A 10 -23.10 2.65 -4.89
N ARG A 11 -22.86 3.94 -5.21
CA ARG A 11 -23.77 4.74 -6.03
C ARG A 11 -23.13 5.72 -7.01
N ALA A 12 -23.84 5.88 -8.15
CA ALA A 12 -23.52 6.75 -9.27
C ALA A 12 -23.69 8.27 -9.01
N ASP A 13 -24.18 8.67 -7.84
CA ASP A 13 -24.49 10.08 -7.49
C ASP A 13 -23.23 10.93 -7.23
N LEU A 14 -22.05 10.35 -7.45
CA LEU A 14 -20.74 10.95 -7.18
C LEU A 14 -19.98 11.29 -8.48
N ALA A 15 -20.69 11.44 -9.57
CA ALA A 15 -20.13 11.81 -10.85
C ALA A 15 -19.32 13.12 -10.73
N GLY A 16 -18.02 13.03 -11.03
CA GLY A 16 -17.06 14.13 -10.95
C GLY A 16 -16.05 14.05 -9.80
N LEU A 17 -16.32 13.28 -8.72
CA LEU A 17 -15.38 13.06 -7.62
C LEU A 17 -14.87 11.61 -7.56
N VAL A 18 -15.67 10.69 -8.10
CA VAL A 18 -15.38 9.26 -8.10
C VAL A 18 -15.54 8.73 -9.51
N GLU A 19 -14.53 8.09 -10.03
CA GLU A 19 -14.59 7.51 -11.37
C GLU A 19 -14.82 6.00 -11.34
N ARG A 20 -15.38 5.51 -12.46
CA ARG A 20 -15.65 4.09 -12.64
C ARG A 20 -14.36 3.35 -12.94
N PHE A 21 -14.11 2.27 -12.23
CA PHE A 21 -12.98 1.38 -12.50
C PHE A 21 -13.40 -0.09 -12.46
N LYS A 22 -12.57 -0.95 -13.02
CA LYS A 22 -12.79 -2.39 -13.06
C LYS A 22 -11.90 -3.06 -12.01
N GLY A 23 -12.51 -3.53 -10.93
CA GLY A 23 -11.86 -4.37 -9.93
C GLY A 23 -11.98 -5.87 -10.26
N SER A 24 -11.48 -6.73 -9.38
CA SER A 24 -11.56 -8.19 -9.52
C SER A 24 -13.00 -8.72 -9.51
N MET A 25 -13.92 -8.00 -8.88
CA MET A 25 -15.34 -8.36 -8.75
C MET A 25 -16.26 -7.61 -9.72
N GLY A 26 -15.73 -6.84 -10.68
CA GLY A 26 -16.52 -6.12 -11.68
C GLY A 26 -16.22 -4.62 -11.76
N TRP A 27 -17.24 -3.84 -12.18
CA TRP A 27 -17.16 -2.40 -12.32
C TRP A 27 -17.70 -1.71 -11.07
N PHE A 28 -16.89 -0.82 -10.49
CA PHE A 28 -17.21 -0.09 -9.26
C PHE A 28 -16.94 1.40 -9.41
N TYR A 29 -17.61 2.19 -8.57
CA TYR A 29 -17.24 3.57 -8.29
C TYR A 29 -16.55 3.59 -6.92
N GLY A 30 -15.39 4.22 -6.82
CA GLY A 30 -14.68 4.23 -5.54
C GLY A 30 -13.33 4.91 -5.58
N PHE A 31 -12.66 4.80 -4.44
CA PHE A 31 -11.32 5.31 -4.22
C PHE A 31 -10.34 4.15 -4.02
N LYS A 32 -9.09 4.42 -4.31
CA LYS A 32 -7.98 3.54 -3.96
C LYS A 32 -7.21 4.15 -2.79
N LEU A 33 -7.00 3.37 -1.74
CA LEU A 33 -6.14 3.73 -0.62
C LEU A 33 -4.77 3.06 -0.81
N HIS A 34 -3.74 3.86 -0.88
CA HIS A 34 -2.36 3.41 -0.99
C HIS A 34 -1.68 3.58 0.37
N LEU A 35 -1.03 2.53 0.86
CA LEU A 35 -0.42 2.49 2.18
C LEU A 35 1.05 2.08 2.10
N VAL A 36 1.88 2.71 2.92
CA VAL A 36 3.24 2.27 3.20
C VAL A 36 3.35 1.98 4.69
N VAL A 37 3.83 0.79 5.02
CA VAL A 37 4.06 0.37 6.41
C VAL A 37 5.51 -0.05 6.61
N ASN A 38 6.01 0.10 7.84
CA ASN A 38 7.30 -0.45 8.24
C ASN A 38 7.19 -1.92 8.68
N ASP A 39 8.29 -2.49 9.15
CA ASP A 39 8.39 -3.86 9.65
C ASP A 39 7.72 -4.06 11.03
N CYS A 40 7.41 -2.97 11.73
CA CYS A 40 6.62 -2.95 12.97
C CYS A 40 5.12 -2.76 12.73
N GLY A 41 4.66 -2.73 11.47
CA GLY A 41 3.27 -2.52 11.10
C GLY A 41 2.78 -1.09 11.28
N GLU A 42 3.65 -0.12 11.48
CA GLU A 42 3.27 1.29 11.59
C GLU A 42 3.05 1.90 10.21
N LEU A 43 2.02 2.75 10.10
CA LEU A 43 1.74 3.49 8.87
C LEU A 43 2.76 4.63 8.71
N LEU A 44 3.56 4.58 7.65
CA LEU A 44 4.55 5.60 7.31
C LEU A 44 3.99 6.65 6.35
N ALA A 45 3.18 6.22 5.40
CA ALA A 45 2.54 7.10 4.44
C ALA A 45 1.21 6.51 3.96
N CYS A 46 0.27 7.39 3.61
CA CYS A 46 -0.96 7.01 2.95
C CYS A 46 -1.34 8.05 1.90
N GLN A 47 -2.04 7.60 0.86
CA GLN A 47 -2.62 8.45 -0.17
C GLN A 47 -3.92 7.84 -0.66
N ILE A 48 -4.92 8.69 -0.90
CA ILE A 48 -6.19 8.30 -1.50
C ILE A 48 -6.21 8.84 -2.92
N THR A 49 -6.58 8.01 -3.89
CA THR A 49 -6.74 8.38 -5.29
C THR A 49 -8.11 7.94 -5.79
N SER A 50 -8.56 8.52 -6.89
CA SER A 50 -9.71 8.00 -7.62
C SER A 50 -9.42 6.58 -8.14
N GLY A 51 -10.45 5.75 -8.28
CA GLY A 51 -10.31 4.34 -8.65
C GLY A 51 -9.65 4.09 -10.01
N ASN A 52 -9.76 5.04 -10.96
CA ASN A 52 -9.19 4.96 -12.31
C ASN A 52 -7.69 5.33 -12.37
N VAL A 53 -7.13 5.95 -11.34
CA VAL A 53 -5.71 6.35 -11.30
C VAL A 53 -4.82 5.11 -11.35
N ASP A 54 -3.76 5.17 -12.17
CA ASP A 54 -2.76 4.09 -12.26
C ASP A 54 -2.04 3.93 -10.91
N ASP A 55 -1.86 2.69 -10.48
CA ASP A 55 -1.28 2.35 -9.18
C ASP A 55 0.16 2.82 -9.00
N ARG A 56 0.82 3.18 -10.10
CA ARG A 56 2.19 3.71 -10.12
C ARG A 56 2.27 5.22 -9.82
N GLU A 57 1.22 5.97 -10.11
CA GLU A 57 1.20 7.44 -9.92
C GLU A 57 1.40 7.87 -8.46
N PRO A 58 0.79 7.21 -7.46
CA PRO A 58 0.95 7.60 -6.06
C PRO A 58 2.32 7.25 -5.47
N VAL A 59 3.13 6.41 -6.13
CA VAL A 59 4.40 5.93 -5.57
C VAL A 59 5.41 7.05 -5.31
N PRO A 60 5.71 7.96 -6.27
CA PRO A 60 6.65 9.06 -6.02
C PRO A 60 6.23 9.98 -4.86
N PRO A 61 4.99 10.49 -4.80
CA PRO A 61 4.57 11.34 -3.68
C PRO A 61 4.60 10.60 -2.32
N LEU A 62 4.29 9.31 -2.27
CA LEU A 62 4.41 8.50 -1.06
C LEU A 62 5.86 8.35 -0.59
N CYS A 63 6.82 8.32 -1.53
CA CYS A 63 8.24 8.16 -1.22
C CYS A 63 8.94 9.44 -0.76
N LYS A 64 8.35 10.64 -0.91
CA LYS A 64 9.00 11.94 -0.62
C LYS A 64 9.63 12.05 0.77
N ARG A 65 9.11 11.34 1.77
CA ARG A 65 9.59 11.38 3.16
C ARG A 65 10.11 10.02 3.63
N LEU A 66 10.31 9.10 2.70
CA LEU A 66 10.80 7.76 3.00
C LEU A 66 12.26 7.63 2.57
N PHE A 67 12.96 6.69 3.17
CA PHE A 67 14.33 6.32 2.81
C PHE A 67 14.54 4.81 2.97
N GLY A 68 15.62 4.30 2.38
CA GLY A 68 15.99 2.91 2.50
C GLY A 68 15.27 1.98 1.51
N LYS A 69 14.82 0.81 1.95
CA LYS A 69 14.26 -0.22 1.09
C LYS A 69 12.74 -0.25 1.14
N LEU A 70 12.08 -0.06 -0.01
CA LEU A 70 10.64 -0.19 -0.17
C LEU A 70 10.32 -1.49 -0.92
N ILE A 71 9.47 -2.31 -0.34
CA ILE A 71 9.02 -3.57 -0.96
C ILE A 71 7.64 -3.34 -1.57
N ALA A 72 7.51 -3.63 -2.85
CA ALA A 72 6.26 -3.50 -3.59
C ALA A 72 5.81 -4.84 -4.19
N ASP A 73 4.53 -4.93 -4.55
CA ASP A 73 4.00 -6.10 -5.23
C ASP A 73 4.38 -6.14 -6.72
N ARG A 74 4.11 -7.27 -7.35
CA ARG A 74 4.40 -7.49 -8.77
C ARG A 74 3.54 -6.58 -9.64
N GLY A 75 4.15 -5.97 -10.60
CA GLY A 75 3.44 -5.38 -11.74
C GLY A 75 3.38 -3.87 -11.74
N ASP A 76 3.55 -3.25 -10.59
CA ASP A 76 3.22 -1.84 -10.41
C ASP A 76 4.38 -0.89 -10.67
N VAL A 77 5.55 -1.40 -11.10
CA VAL A 77 6.72 -0.55 -11.26
C VAL A 77 7.52 -0.90 -12.50
N SER A 78 7.75 0.10 -13.34
CA SER A 78 8.67 0.02 -14.46
C SER A 78 10.13 0.14 -13.99
N GLN A 79 11.09 -0.32 -14.79
CA GLN A 79 12.51 -0.16 -14.49
C GLN A 79 12.90 1.33 -14.35
N SER A 80 12.34 2.19 -15.20
CA SER A 80 12.56 3.64 -15.13
C SER A 80 12.04 4.26 -13.83
N SER A 81 10.92 3.76 -13.30
CA SER A 81 10.39 4.22 -12.00
C SER A 81 11.29 3.80 -10.84
N VAL A 82 11.90 2.61 -10.90
CA VAL A 82 12.87 2.15 -9.88
C VAL A 82 14.09 3.07 -9.82
N GLU A 83 14.66 3.40 -10.98
CA GLU A 83 15.81 4.30 -11.10
C GLU A 83 15.46 5.71 -10.63
N HIS A 84 14.30 6.23 -11.05
CA HIS A 84 13.81 7.54 -10.64
C HIS A 84 13.62 7.66 -9.11
N LEU A 85 13.04 6.64 -8.46
CA LEU A 85 12.85 6.63 -7.01
C LEU A 85 14.17 6.59 -6.24
N LEU A 86 15.16 5.87 -6.78
CA LEU A 86 16.49 5.82 -6.20
C LEU A 86 17.20 7.19 -6.29
N ASP A 87 17.19 7.79 -7.49
CA ASP A 87 17.88 9.05 -7.76
C ASP A 87 17.26 10.25 -7.03
N MET A 88 15.92 10.31 -7.00
CA MET A 88 15.20 11.45 -6.42
C MET A 88 15.01 11.38 -4.91
N PHE A 89 14.83 10.18 -4.37
CA PHE A 89 14.43 10.00 -2.96
C PHE A 89 15.36 9.06 -2.18
N GLY A 90 16.36 8.45 -2.81
CA GLY A 90 17.24 7.45 -2.16
C GLY A 90 16.49 6.16 -1.75
N VAL A 91 15.35 5.88 -2.38
CA VAL A 91 14.50 4.73 -2.07
C VAL A 91 14.83 3.57 -3.01
N HIS A 92 15.37 2.49 -2.45
CA HIS A 92 15.61 1.24 -3.16
C HIS A 92 14.33 0.41 -3.26
N LEU A 93 13.71 0.40 -4.43
CA LEU A 93 12.49 -0.37 -4.64
C LEU A 93 12.79 -1.84 -4.97
N ILE A 94 12.26 -2.75 -4.17
CA ILE A 94 12.42 -4.20 -4.30
C ILE A 94 11.08 -4.81 -4.69
N THR A 95 11.03 -5.47 -5.86
CA THR A 95 9.84 -6.16 -6.35
C THR A 95 10.15 -7.61 -6.70
N LYS A 96 9.14 -8.49 -6.66
CA LYS A 96 9.29 -9.85 -7.21
C LYS A 96 9.47 -9.78 -8.72
N LEU A 97 10.48 -10.46 -9.25
CA LEU A 97 10.70 -10.59 -10.68
C LEU A 97 9.53 -11.36 -11.33
N ARG A 98 9.07 -10.89 -12.49
CA ARG A 98 8.15 -11.66 -13.34
C ARG A 98 8.86 -12.93 -13.84
N LYS A 99 8.13 -14.05 -13.99
CA LYS A 99 8.66 -15.35 -14.45
C LYS A 99 9.45 -15.26 -15.78
N ASN A 100 9.14 -14.29 -16.61
CA ASN A 100 9.76 -14.11 -17.95
C ASN A 100 10.91 -13.09 -17.98
N LYS A 101 11.35 -12.52 -16.85
CA LYS A 101 12.55 -11.66 -16.82
C LYS A 101 13.75 -12.47 -16.38
N LYS A 102 14.93 -12.20 -17.03
CA LYS A 102 16.22 -12.79 -16.67
C LYS A 102 16.42 -12.75 -15.15
N ASN A 103 16.81 -13.89 -14.57
CA ASN A 103 17.09 -14.03 -13.14
C ASN A 103 18.10 -12.97 -12.70
N ARG A 104 17.65 -11.96 -11.99
CA ARG A 104 18.54 -11.09 -11.22
C ARG A 104 18.85 -11.79 -9.91
N LEU A 105 20.12 -11.96 -9.61
CA LEU A 105 20.57 -12.43 -8.31
C LEU A 105 20.18 -11.36 -7.26
N LEU A 106 19.09 -11.61 -6.54
CA LEU A 106 18.70 -10.78 -5.42
C LEU A 106 19.54 -11.19 -4.20
N PRO A 107 20.06 -10.23 -3.43
CA PRO A 107 20.68 -10.49 -2.14
C PRO A 107 19.77 -11.33 -1.24
N LEU A 108 20.36 -12.19 -0.40
CA LEU A 108 19.59 -13.07 0.48
C LEU A 108 18.62 -12.29 1.38
N MET A 109 19.05 -11.15 1.89
CA MET A 109 18.21 -10.25 2.70
C MET A 109 16.98 -9.75 1.93
N ASP A 110 17.14 -9.37 0.66
CA ASP A 110 16.02 -8.90 -0.16
C ASP A 110 15.03 -10.03 -0.45
N LYS A 111 15.52 -11.26 -0.61
CA LYS A 111 14.65 -12.45 -0.72
C LYS A 111 13.85 -12.70 0.56
N LEU A 112 14.48 -12.55 1.73
CA LEU A 112 13.81 -12.69 3.03
C LEU A 112 12.77 -11.60 3.24
N LEU A 113 13.09 -10.35 2.91
CA LEU A 113 12.16 -9.22 2.98
C LEU A 113 10.95 -9.41 2.06
N LEU A 114 11.17 -9.91 0.84
CA LEU A 114 10.07 -10.23 -0.09
C LEU A 114 9.14 -11.34 0.43
N ARG A 115 9.65 -12.31 1.18
CA ARG A 115 8.83 -13.35 1.82
C ARG A 115 7.98 -12.77 2.97
N LYS A 116 8.51 -11.79 3.68
CA LYS A 116 7.86 -11.16 4.84
C LYS A 116 6.86 -10.05 4.49
N ARG A 117 6.57 -9.82 3.21
CA ARG A 117 5.58 -8.83 2.77
C ARG A 117 4.16 -9.09 3.31
N ALA A 118 3.89 -10.28 3.85
CA ALA A 118 2.61 -10.62 4.45
C ALA A 118 2.18 -9.66 5.58
N ILE A 119 3.11 -8.90 6.17
CA ILE A 119 2.76 -7.89 7.20
C ILE A 119 1.78 -6.86 6.66
N ILE A 120 1.97 -6.35 5.43
CA ILE A 120 1.05 -5.38 4.85
C ILE A 120 -0.33 -5.99 4.59
N GLU A 121 -0.38 -7.29 4.27
CA GLU A 121 -1.63 -8.03 4.11
C GLU A 121 -2.37 -8.12 5.43
N SER A 122 -1.65 -8.40 6.53
CA SER A 122 -2.24 -8.40 7.89
C SER A 122 -2.71 -7.01 8.32
N VAL A 123 -1.97 -5.96 7.99
CA VAL A 123 -2.38 -4.57 8.26
C VAL A 123 -3.66 -4.23 7.50
N VAL A 124 -3.71 -4.55 6.22
CA VAL A 124 -4.89 -4.33 5.37
C VAL A 124 -6.08 -5.14 5.88
N ASP A 125 -5.87 -6.39 6.27
CA ASP A 125 -6.91 -7.24 6.85
C ASP A 125 -7.50 -6.64 8.14
N GLN A 126 -6.67 -6.13 9.04
CA GLN A 126 -7.14 -5.44 10.24
C GLN A 126 -7.93 -4.16 9.90
N LEU A 127 -7.46 -3.35 8.97
CA LEU A 127 -8.17 -2.16 8.50
C LEU A 127 -9.53 -2.51 7.89
N LYS A 128 -9.63 -3.60 7.15
CA LYS A 128 -10.88 -4.09 6.55
C LYS A 128 -11.85 -4.63 7.60
N ASN A 129 -11.40 -5.56 8.42
CA ASN A 129 -12.26 -6.36 9.28
C ASN A 129 -12.54 -5.69 10.64
N ILE A 130 -11.58 -4.94 11.19
CA ILE A 130 -11.75 -4.24 12.47
C ILE A 130 -12.29 -2.83 12.25
N SER A 131 -11.65 -2.07 11.38
CA SER A 131 -12.04 -0.67 11.11
C SER A 131 -13.08 -0.53 10.00
N GLN A 132 -13.43 -1.60 9.31
CA GLN A 132 -14.45 -1.69 8.24
C GLN A 132 -14.34 -0.59 7.18
N ILE A 133 -13.11 -0.21 6.81
CA ILE A 133 -12.85 0.88 5.87
C ILE A 133 -13.24 0.56 4.42
N GLU A 134 -13.44 -0.73 4.09
CA GLU A 134 -13.81 -1.20 2.74
C GLU A 134 -15.32 -1.18 2.55
N ASP A 135 -16.07 -1.63 3.55
CA ASP A 135 -17.53 -1.77 3.47
C ASP A 135 -18.24 -0.48 3.92
N THR A 136 -17.95 0.60 3.22
CA THR A 136 -18.55 1.89 3.50
C THR A 136 -19.91 1.98 2.80
N ARG A 137 -21.00 1.84 3.56
CA ARG A 137 -22.36 2.13 3.08
C ARG A 137 -22.65 3.63 2.95
N HIS A 138 -21.61 4.46 2.94
CA HIS A 138 -21.74 5.91 2.86
C HIS A 138 -22.18 6.34 1.46
N ARG A 139 -23.20 7.20 1.41
CA ARG A 139 -23.70 7.81 0.17
C ARG A 139 -22.95 9.09 -0.19
N SER A 140 -22.14 9.62 0.73
CA SER A 140 -21.35 10.84 0.57
C SER A 140 -19.86 10.51 0.50
N PRO A 141 -19.08 11.08 -0.45
CA PRO A 141 -17.62 10.96 -0.50
C PRO A 141 -16.98 11.45 0.79
N ILE A 142 -17.50 12.56 1.34
CA ILE A 142 -16.96 13.16 2.59
C ILE A 142 -17.07 12.15 3.73
N ASN A 143 -18.22 11.50 3.89
CA ASN A 143 -18.40 10.50 4.94
C ASN A 143 -17.51 9.27 4.71
N CYS A 144 -17.29 8.88 3.45
CA CYS A 144 -16.34 7.82 3.12
C CYS A 144 -14.92 8.20 3.54
N PHE A 145 -14.46 9.42 3.22
CA PHE A 145 -13.15 9.91 3.64
C PHE A 145 -13.01 9.97 5.16
N ILE A 146 -14.03 10.49 5.85
CA ILE A 146 -14.05 10.54 7.33
C ILE A 146 -13.90 9.12 7.89
N ASN A 147 -14.63 8.15 7.37
CA ASN A 147 -14.54 6.76 7.81
C ASN A 147 -13.15 6.16 7.59
N ILE A 148 -12.56 6.37 6.40
CA ILE A 148 -11.20 5.92 6.11
C ILE A 148 -10.20 6.54 7.08
N VAL A 149 -10.26 7.87 7.27
CA VAL A 149 -9.33 8.59 8.17
C VAL A 149 -9.52 8.13 9.62
N ALA A 150 -10.75 7.97 10.09
CA ALA A 150 -11.05 7.46 11.43
C ALA A 150 -10.49 6.03 11.62
N GLY A 151 -10.65 5.16 10.63
CA GLY A 151 -10.08 3.81 10.64
C GLY A 151 -8.55 3.80 10.70
N LEU A 152 -7.90 4.67 9.93
CA LEU A 152 -6.44 4.82 9.95
C LEU A 152 -5.95 5.36 11.31
N ILE A 153 -6.62 6.35 11.89
CA ILE A 153 -6.32 6.88 13.24
C ILE A 153 -6.47 5.78 14.27
N THR A 154 -7.58 5.06 14.26
CA THR A 154 -7.84 3.93 15.18
C THR A 154 -6.73 2.90 15.09
N TYR A 155 -6.31 2.53 13.87
CA TYR A 155 -5.19 1.61 13.65
C TYR A 155 -3.87 2.17 14.22
N CYS A 156 -3.58 3.46 14.01
CA CYS A 156 -2.36 4.08 14.55
C CYS A 156 -2.29 4.01 16.08
N HIS A 157 -3.41 4.12 16.76
CA HIS A 157 -3.51 4.04 18.23
C HIS A 157 -3.63 2.60 18.77
N GLN A 158 -3.70 1.60 17.90
CA GLN A 158 -3.78 0.20 18.32
C GLN A 158 -2.51 -0.21 19.09
N PRO A 159 -2.63 -0.78 20.30
CA PRO A 159 -1.48 -1.06 21.17
C PRO A 159 -0.59 -2.21 20.62
N LYS A 160 -1.18 -3.14 19.87
CA LYS A 160 -0.46 -4.28 19.29
C LYS A 160 -0.67 -4.32 17.78
N LYS A 161 0.39 -4.06 17.04
CA LYS A 161 0.41 -4.09 15.58
C LYS A 161 1.07 -5.37 15.05
N PRO A 162 0.72 -5.86 13.85
CA PRO A 162 1.46 -6.91 13.16
C PRO A 162 2.93 -6.49 13.00
N SER A 163 3.87 -7.36 13.36
CA SER A 163 5.30 -7.03 13.33
C SER A 163 6.10 -8.21 12.80
N LEU A 164 7.20 -7.93 12.10
CA LEU A 164 8.12 -8.94 11.57
C LEU A 164 9.15 -9.39 12.59
N HIS A 165 9.28 -8.70 13.72
CA HIS A 165 10.27 -8.96 14.78
C HIS A 165 11.70 -9.14 14.25
N LEU A 166 12.10 -8.35 13.24
CA LEU A 166 13.41 -8.49 12.59
C LEU A 166 14.56 -8.15 13.55
N PHE A 167 14.36 -7.17 14.43
CA PHE A 167 15.37 -6.77 15.42
C PHE A 167 15.55 -7.81 16.53
N SER A 168 14.47 -8.47 16.96
CA SER A 168 14.56 -9.52 17.99
C SER A 168 15.21 -10.80 17.47
N ALA A 169 15.27 -11.00 16.17
CA ALA A 169 15.91 -12.17 15.53
C ALA A 169 17.42 -11.97 15.25
N GLY A 170 18.02 -10.83 15.63
CA GLY A 170 19.44 -10.54 15.37
C GLY A 170 19.81 -10.42 13.88
N LEU A 171 18.83 -10.35 13.00
CA LEU A 171 19.03 -10.33 11.54
C LEU A 171 19.43 -8.94 11.00
N LEU A 172 19.31 -7.92 11.82
CA LEU A 172 19.72 -6.55 11.54
C LEU A 172 20.42 -5.99 12.79
N SER A 173 21.62 -6.44 13.08
CA SER A 173 22.53 -5.66 13.91
C SER A 173 23.04 -4.49 13.08
N ALA A 174 22.91 -3.30 13.64
CA ALA A 174 23.35 -2.04 13.06
C ALA A 174 24.79 -2.06 12.57
#